data_ca7a9124c172eab4d9efb4fe24adbec3
#
_entry.id   ca7a9124c172eab4d9efb4fe24adbec3
#
_cell.length_a   1.000
_cell.length_b   1.000
_cell.length_c   1.000
_cell.angle_alpha   90.00
_cell.angle_beta   90.00
_cell.angle_gamma   90.00
#
_symmetry.space_group_name_H-M   'P 1'
#
loop_
_entity.id
_entity.type
_entity.pdbx_description
1 polymer ?
#
loop_
_entity_poly.entity_id
_entity_poly.type
_entity_poly.pdbx_seq_one_letter_code
_entity_poly.pdbx_strand_id
1 'polypeptide(L)'
;MSKSPSVVFKFENNNVQQTTPLLGVSCFLARTEKGPYDDPSELITSFSQFQRIFGKEIVPDGSVSNIEKALVGGSKLRIIRVLGAGAKKGTITKAEDSRVLEEDEIELASAIPGEVQASEVMKFTSGGTNVSFGLVTKGYGDPIGSGETFKVGFSKSVNTIFYNIYDANGSILESGPVITYKTKDAQNKTSVDYLALSNFASNSAYLEPKMVTTTDKIKSFENLVAWLQTSIDQTENPLTIQVGGKEATSTETMFNGTLGTAGADPTADEWIASLDLVKDYTDIYQLSCSHIHQHLKTDQDVLKVHKAAKEMCAELQEYTYYIEVPKYTTHYIQGTQPRNKQSIITWINS
;
A
#
# COMPACT_ATOMS: atom_id res chain seq x y z
N MET A 1 -35.73 -39.72 13.55
CA MET A 1 -34.51 -38.92 13.79
C MET A 1 -33.81 -38.70 12.44
N SER A 2 -33.90 -37.52 11.90
CA SER A 2 -33.26 -37.16 10.61
C SER A 2 -31.80 -36.88 10.84
N LYS A 3 -30.90 -37.69 10.28
CA LYS A 3 -29.46 -37.45 10.28
C LYS A 3 -29.19 -36.28 9.32
N SER A 4 -28.64 -35.20 9.83
CA SER A 4 -28.10 -34.12 9.00
C SER A 4 -27.00 -34.66 8.10
N PRO A 5 -26.98 -34.35 6.80
CA PRO A 5 -25.87 -34.73 5.95
C PRO A 5 -24.64 -33.92 6.41
N SER A 6 -23.62 -34.62 6.90
CA SER A 6 -22.31 -34.05 7.15
C SER A 6 -21.44 -34.33 5.93
N VAL A 7 -20.91 -33.28 5.32
CA VAL A 7 -19.85 -33.42 4.33
C VAL A 7 -18.55 -33.58 5.09
N VAL A 8 -18.04 -34.80 5.11
CA VAL A 8 -16.73 -35.11 5.70
C VAL A 8 -15.72 -35.08 4.57
N PHE A 9 -14.88 -34.08 4.51
CA PHE A 9 -13.70 -34.09 3.67
C PHE A 9 -12.64 -34.96 4.33
N LYS A 10 -12.38 -36.15 3.77
CA LYS A 10 -11.30 -36.99 4.19
C LYS A 10 -10.07 -36.69 3.31
N PHE A 11 -9.11 -36.01 3.88
CA PHE A 11 -7.82 -35.82 3.22
C PHE A 11 -6.95 -37.07 3.53
N GLU A 12 -6.71 -37.88 2.53
CA GLU A 12 -5.70 -38.94 2.62
C GLU A 12 -4.38 -38.35 2.13
N ASN A 13 -3.50 -38.05 3.09
CA ASN A 13 -2.15 -37.59 2.76
C ASN A 13 -1.22 -38.82 2.72
N ASN A 14 -0.95 -39.30 1.52
CA ASN A 14 0.06 -40.34 1.29
C ASN A 14 1.44 -39.68 1.16
N ASN A 15 2.23 -39.79 2.23
CA ASN A 15 3.65 -39.47 2.30
C ASN A 15 4.09 -38.00 2.23
N VAL A 16 3.99 -37.32 3.35
CA VAL A 16 5.04 -36.37 3.74
C VAL A 16 5.31 -36.57 5.22
N GLN A 17 6.53 -36.91 5.58
CA GLN A 17 7.00 -36.74 6.94
C GLN A 17 6.92 -35.24 7.27
N GLN A 18 5.88 -34.86 7.99
CA GLN A 18 5.78 -33.52 8.53
C GLN A 18 6.81 -33.37 9.65
N THR A 19 7.98 -32.89 9.30
CA THR A 19 8.81 -32.19 10.25
C THR A 19 8.06 -30.90 10.62
N THR A 20 7.51 -30.85 11.83
CA THR A 20 6.84 -29.70 12.47
C THR A 20 5.96 -28.89 11.52
N PRO A 21 4.65 -28.79 11.74
CA PRO A 21 3.87 -27.93 10.90
C PRO A 21 4.40 -26.49 11.09
N LEU A 22 5.14 -25.99 10.13
CA LEU A 22 5.23 -24.58 9.92
C LEU A 22 3.78 -24.15 9.79
N LEU A 23 3.25 -23.50 10.83
CA LEU A 23 1.97 -22.83 10.75
C LEU A 23 2.08 -21.88 9.56
N GLY A 24 1.52 -22.28 8.42
CA GLY A 24 1.67 -21.57 7.18
C GLY A 24 1.13 -20.15 7.31
N VAL A 25 1.66 -19.25 6.53
CA VAL A 25 1.15 -17.88 6.46
C VAL A 25 -0.20 -17.94 5.77
N SER A 26 -1.22 -17.37 6.41
CA SER A 26 -2.53 -17.17 5.81
C SER A 26 -2.55 -15.82 5.09
N CYS A 27 -3.13 -15.78 3.89
CA CYS A 27 -3.34 -14.55 3.15
C CYS A 27 -4.82 -14.19 3.11
N PHE A 28 -5.12 -12.95 3.44
CA PHE A 28 -6.46 -12.39 3.28
C PHE A 28 -6.46 -11.32 2.19
N LEU A 29 -7.30 -11.52 1.18
CA LEU A 29 -7.72 -10.42 0.33
C LEU A 29 -8.76 -9.63 1.10
N ALA A 30 -8.53 -8.33 1.25
CA ALA A 30 -9.38 -7.49 2.09
C ALA A 30 -9.47 -6.06 1.57
N ARG A 31 -10.66 -5.46 1.69
CA ARG A 31 -10.82 -4.02 1.53
C ARG A 31 -10.46 -3.34 2.86
N THR A 32 -9.49 -2.45 2.84
CA THR A 32 -8.98 -1.76 4.02
C THR A 32 -8.96 -0.24 3.81
N GLU A 33 -8.97 0.52 4.90
CA GLU A 33 -9.00 1.98 4.89
C GLU A 33 -7.80 2.60 4.19
N LYS A 34 -6.62 2.07 4.45
CA LYS A 34 -5.34 2.55 3.92
C LYS A 34 -4.36 1.39 3.68
N GLY A 35 -3.17 1.69 3.24
CA GLY A 35 -2.08 0.73 3.11
C GLY A 35 -1.64 0.48 1.67
N PRO A 36 -0.59 -0.32 1.50
CA PRO A 36 -0.04 -0.65 0.20
C PRO A 36 -1.01 -1.55 -0.59
N TYR A 37 -0.88 -1.50 -1.92
CA TYR A 37 -1.55 -2.39 -2.85
C TYR A 37 -0.54 -3.18 -3.68
N ASP A 38 0.43 -2.49 -4.27
CA ASP A 38 1.39 -3.03 -5.23
C ASP A 38 2.51 -3.83 -4.55
N ASP A 39 2.71 -3.56 -3.26
CA ASP A 39 3.69 -4.27 -2.44
C ASP A 39 2.92 -5.03 -1.37
N PRO A 40 2.86 -6.33 -1.49
CA PRO A 40 2.15 -7.16 -0.57
C PRO A 40 2.74 -7.02 0.82
N SER A 41 1.88 -7.06 1.79
CA SER A 41 2.23 -6.72 3.15
C SER A 41 3.41 -7.50 3.67
N GLU A 42 4.24 -6.84 4.46
CA GLU A 42 5.08 -7.52 5.44
C GLU A 42 4.26 -8.56 6.22
N LEU A 43 4.95 -9.53 6.79
CA LEU A 43 4.31 -10.53 7.63
C LEU A 43 3.69 -9.85 8.86
N ILE A 44 2.38 -9.88 8.98
CA ILE A 44 1.63 -9.29 10.08
C ILE A 44 1.44 -10.32 11.17
N THR A 45 1.85 -9.96 12.38
CA THR A 45 1.82 -10.85 13.55
C THR A 45 0.97 -10.31 14.71
N SER A 46 0.51 -9.06 14.61
CA SER A 46 -0.35 -8.45 15.61
C SER A 46 -1.40 -7.53 14.99
N PHE A 47 -2.54 -7.40 15.67
CA PHE A 47 -3.61 -6.53 15.22
C PHE A 47 -3.19 -5.04 15.25
N SER A 48 -2.39 -4.63 16.21
CA SER A 48 -1.85 -3.26 16.26
C SER A 48 -0.94 -2.96 15.05
N GLN A 49 -0.13 -3.92 14.59
CA GLN A 49 0.66 -3.80 13.37
C GLN A 49 -0.26 -3.65 12.15
N PHE A 50 -1.30 -4.49 12.06
CA PHE A 50 -2.30 -4.39 11.01
C PHE A 50 -2.95 -3.01 10.97
N GLN A 51 -3.47 -2.51 12.11
CA GLN A 51 -4.14 -1.22 12.17
C GLN A 51 -3.22 -0.04 11.77
N ARG A 52 -1.95 -0.11 12.13
CA ARG A 52 -0.97 0.91 11.74
C ARG A 52 -0.81 0.98 10.22
N ILE A 53 -0.78 -0.17 9.55
CA ILE A 53 -0.53 -0.28 8.10
C ILE A 53 -1.82 -0.08 7.31
N PHE A 54 -2.90 -0.76 7.69
CA PHE A 54 -4.12 -0.89 6.92
C PHE A 54 -5.33 -0.11 7.47
N GLY A 55 -5.19 0.46 8.67
CA GLY A 55 -6.23 1.28 9.28
C GLY A 55 -7.34 0.49 9.94
N LYS A 56 -8.53 1.06 9.92
CA LYS A 56 -9.73 0.57 10.59
C LYS A 56 -10.68 -0.12 9.61
N GLU A 57 -11.76 -0.64 10.14
CA GLU A 57 -12.89 -1.14 9.37
C GLU A 57 -13.57 0.00 8.59
N ILE A 58 -13.76 -0.20 7.28
CA ILE A 58 -14.49 0.77 6.43
C ILE A 58 -15.99 0.53 6.52
N VAL A 59 -16.38 -0.75 6.60
CA VAL A 59 -17.78 -1.16 6.67
C VAL A 59 -17.96 -2.02 7.93
N PRO A 60 -18.98 -1.76 8.77
CA PRO A 60 -19.24 -2.59 9.94
C PRO A 60 -19.32 -4.08 9.57
N ASP A 61 -18.70 -4.93 10.39
CA ASP A 61 -18.57 -6.38 10.15
C ASP A 61 -17.84 -6.76 8.85
N GLY A 62 -17.00 -5.88 8.34
CA GLY A 62 -16.22 -6.12 7.14
C GLY A 62 -14.96 -6.95 7.37
N SER A 63 -14.01 -6.80 6.45
CA SER A 63 -12.81 -7.63 6.35
C SER A 63 -11.93 -7.66 7.60
N VAL A 64 -11.90 -6.56 8.35
CA VAL A 64 -10.97 -6.36 9.48
C VAL A 64 -11.31 -7.25 10.67
N SER A 65 -12.58 -7.53 10.93
CA SER A 65 -12.98 -8.38 12.06
C SER A 65 -12.48 -9.83 11.93
N ASN A 66 -12.39 -10.36 10.73
CA ASN A 66 -11.83 -11.70 10.49
C ASN A 66 -10.31 -11.70 10.65
N ILE A 67 -9.65 -10.66 10.18
CA ILE A 67 -8.21 -10.46 10.32
C ILE A 67 -7.85 -10.36 11.81
N GLU A 68 -8.59 -9.58 12.59
CA GLU A 68 -8.41 -9.48 14.04
C GLU A 68 -8.50 -10.83 14.72
N LYS A 69 -9.57 -11.60 14.44
CA LYS A 69 -9.77 -12.93 15.03
C LYS A 69 -8.65 -13.89 14.66
N ALA A 70 -8.17 -13.86 13.42
CA ALA A 70 -7.07 -14.71 12.98
C ALA A 70 -5.76 -14.34 13.71
N LEU A 71 -5.46 -13.05 13.86
CA LEU A 71 -4.27 -12.58 14.58
C LEU A 71 -4.33 -12.87 16.08
N VAL A 72 -5.50 -12.68 16.71
CA VAL A 72 -5.72 -13.07 18.13
C VAL A 72 -5.56 -14.58 18.30
N GLY A 73 -5.95 -15.38 17.30
CA GLY A 73 -5.74 -16.83 17.26
C GLY A 73 -4.27 -17.25 17.03
N GLY A 74 -3.33 -16.31 16.91
CA GLY A 74 -1.91 -16.57 16.73
C GLY A 74 -1.47 -16.82 15.29
N SER A 75 -2.34 -16.58 14.30
CA SER A 75 -1.99 -16.69 12.90
C SER A 75 -0.99 -15.60 12.49
N LYS A 76 -0.13 -15.94 11.53
CA LYS A 76 0.70 -14.99 10.81
C LYS A 76 0.02 -14.69 9.47
N LEU A 77 -0.13 -13.43 9.13
CA LEU A 77 -0.94 -13.04 7.99
C LEU A 77 -0.13 -12.22 6.98
N ARG A 78 -0.44 -12.42 5.70
CA ARG A 78 -0.23 -11.43 4.65
C ARG A 78 -1.57 -10.88 4.22
N ILE A 79 -1.61 -9.61 3.91
CA ILE A 79 -2.81 -8.92 3.46
C ILE A 79 -2.59 -8.44 2.04
N ILE A 80 -3.45 -8.86 1.15
CA ILE A 80 -3.58 -8.30 -0.19
C ILE A 80 -4.76 -7.34 -0.16
N ARG A 81 -4.45 -6.08 -0.40
CA ARG A 81 -5.49 -5.05 -0.39
C ARG A 81 -6.26 -5.04 -1.69
N VAL A 82 -7.59 -5.01 -1.61
CA VAL A 82 -8.45 -4.83 -2.77
C VAL A 82 -8.86 -3.37 -2.87
N LEU A 83 -8.60 -2.75 -4.01
CA LEU A 83 -8.93 -1.36 -4.32
C LEU A 83 -10.05 -1.31 -5.35
N GLY A 84 -10.85 -0.26 -5.28
CA GLY A 84 -11.89 0.00 -6.28
C GLY A 84 -11.46 1.01 -7.33
N ALA A 85 -12.30 1.17 -8.34
CA ALA A 85 -12.08 2.16 -9.39
C ALA A 85 -11.87 3.56 -8.82
N GLY A 86 -10.94 4.30 -9.38
CA GLY A 86 -10.58 5.64 -8.90
C GLY A 86 -9.72 5.67 -7.64
N ALA A 87 -9.18 4.52 -7.19
CA ALA A 87 -8.20 4.51 -6.11
C ALA A 87 -6.94 5.29 -6.51
N LYS A 88 -6.44 6.12 -5.61
CA LYS A 88 -5.24 6.93 -5.85
C LYS A 88 -4.48 7.19 -4.55
N LYS A 89 -3.17 7.36 -4.67
CA LYS A 89 -2.32 7.86 -3.59
C LYS A 89 -2.52 9.37 -3.44
N GLY A 90 -2.34 9.89 -2.24
CA GLY A 90 -2.27 11.32 -2.02
C GLY A 90 -0.97 11.90 -2.59
N THR A 91 -0.98 13.18 -2.90
CA THR A 91 0.17 13.90 -3.46
C THR A 91 0.60 15.04 -2.55
N ILE A 92 1.85 15.43 -2.68
CA ILE A 92 2.42 16.58 -1.98
C ILE A 92 2.67 17.67 -3.00
N THR A 93 2.07 18.84 -2.80
CA THR A 93 2.22 20.01 -3.69
C THR A 93 2.72 21.20 -2.90
N LYS A 94 3.49 22.08 -3.54
CA LYS A 94 3.96 23.31 -2.91
C LYS A 94 2.78 24.20 -2.50
N ALA A 95 2.85 24.76 -1.29
CA ALA A 95 1.73 25.53 -0.72
C ALA A 95 1.30 26.76 -1.55
N GLU A 96 2.22 27.31 -2.35
CA GLU A 96 1.97 28.44 -3.25
C GLU A 96 1.38 28.01 -4.61
N ASP A 97 1.48 26.74 -4.98
CA ASP A 97 1.05 26.17 -6.26
C ASP A 97 -0.26 25.37 -6.12
N SER A 98 -1.24 25.89 -5.39
CA SER A 98 -2.56 25.27 -5.32
C SER A 98 -3.30 25.34 -6.66
N ARG A 99 -2.76 24.72 -7.72
CA ARG A 99 -3.54 24.33 -8.87
C ARG A 99 -4.39 23.13 -8.46
N VAL A 100 -5.66 23.34 -8.37
CA VAL A 100 -6.65 22.27 -8.47
C VAL A 100 -6.40 21.62 -9.83
N LEU A 101 -5.92 20.39 -9.86
CA LEU A 101 -5.91 19.61 -11.09
C LEU A 101 -7.36 19.50 -11.54
N GLU A 102 -7.67 20.00 -12.73
CA GLU A 102 -9.02 19.96 -13.27
C GLU A 102 -9.45 18.52 -13.47
N GLU A 103 -10.73 18.23 -13.20
CA GLU A 103 -11.31 16.88 -13.22
C GLU A 103 -11.21 16.14 -14.56
N ASP A 104 -10.80 16.82 -15.63
CA ASP A 104 -10.74 16.29 -16.99
C ASP A 104 -9.52 15.38 -17.30
N GLU A 105 -8.57 15.24 -16.35
CA GLU A 105 -7.41 14.34 -16.48
C GLU A 105 -7.63 12.97 -15.84
N ILE A 106 -8.83 12.65 -15.39
CA ILE A 106 -9.17 11.33 -14.86
C ILE A 106 -9.48 10.41 -16.05
N GLU A 107 -8.47 9.82 -16.62
CA GLU A 107 -8.65 8.67 -17.50
C GLU A 107 -9.47 7.57 -16.80
N LEU A 108 -10.49 7.08 -17.48
CA LEU A 108 -11.36 6.00 -17.02
C LEU A 108 -10.52 4.83 -16.54
N ALA A 109 -10.57 4.56 -15.23
CA ALA A 109 -9.72 3.62 -14.54
C ALA A 109 -9.85 2.20 -15.11
N SER A 110 -8.76 1.74 -15.66
CA SER A 110 -8.40 0.32 -15.68
C SER A 110 -8.45 -0.24 -14.24
N ALA A 111 -8.69 -1.53 -14.06
CA ALA A 111 -8.68 -2.21 -12.76
C ALA A 111 -7.37 -2.04 -11.95
N ILE A 112 -6.35 -1.49 -12.56
CA ILE A 112 -5.09 -1.11 -11.91
C ILE A 112 -5.20 0.35 -11.49
N PRO A 113 -4.94 0.71 -10.21
CA PRO A 113 -4.94 2.08 -9.74
C PRO A 113 -4.05 2.98 -10.61
N GLY A 114 -4.56 4.13 -11.02
CA GLY A 114 -3.84 5.06 -11.88
C GLY A 114 -2.54 5.55 -11.28
N GLU A 115 -1.52 5.73 -12.10
CA GLU A 115 -0.23 6.26 -11.69
C GLU A 115 -0.38 7.75 -11.33
N VAL A 116 -0.15 8.07 -10.05
CA VAL A 116 -0.24 9.44 -9.54
C VAL A 116 1.02 10.21 -9.93
N GLN A 117 0.85 11.36 -10.58
CA GLN A 117 1.95 12.28 -10.85
C GLN A 117 2.35 13.01 -9.57
N ALA A 118 3.62 12.93 -9.19
CA ALA A 118 4.16 13.66 -8.06
C ALA A 118 4.67 15.04 -8.50
N SER A 119 4.41 16.08 -7.71
CA SER A 119 5.02 17.39 -7.90
C SER A 119 6.47 17.39 -7.42
N GLU A 120 7.36 18.14 -8.06
CA GLU A 120 8.76 18.25 -7.65
C GLU A 120 8.87 18.81 -6.22
N VAL A 121 9.45 18.04 -5.33
CA VAL A 121 9.76 18.45 -3.94
C VAL A 121 11.23 18.76 -3.79
N MET A 122 12.10 17.88 -4.26
CA MET A 122 13.53 18.04 -4.12
C MET A 122 14.24 17.80 -5.46
N LYS A 123 15.14 18.71 -5.82
CA LYS A 123 15.91 18.68 -7.05
C LYS A 123 17.40 18.68 -6.77
N PHE A 124 18.11 17.85 -7.50
CA PHE A 124 19.56 17.70 -7.46
C PHE A 124 20.15 18.08 -8.80
N THR A 125 21.19 18.91 -8.77
CA THR A 125 21.90 19.34 -9.97
C THR A 125 23.40 19.19 -9.76
N SER A 126 24.08 18.48 -10.66
CA SER A 126 25.54 18.35 -10.68
C SER A 126 26.02 17.97 -12.09
N GLY A 127 27.07 18.61 -12.58
CA GLY A 127 27.72 18.27 -13.86
C GLY A 127 26.77 18.26 -15.07
N GLY A 128 25.81 19.17 -15.14
CA GLY A 128 24.79 19.18 -16.19
C GLY A 128 23.65 18.15 -16.01
N THR A 129 23.74 17.30 -15.04
CA THR A 129 22.67 16.34 -14.67
C THR A 129 21.69 17.02 -13.76
N ASN A 130 20.39 16.95 -14.11
CA ASN A 130 19.26 17.40 -13.29
C ASN A 130 18.33 16.23 -13.04
N VAL A 131 18.07 15.94 -11.78
CA VAL A 131 17.12 14.91 -11.36
C VAL A 131 16.32 15.42 -10.18
N SER A 132 15.07 15.03 -10.12
CA SER A 132 14.20 15.42 -9.01
C SER A 132 13.25 14.31 -8.62
N PHE A 133 12.81 14.36 -7.37
CA PHE A 133 11.72 13.54 -6.90
C PHE A 133 10.65 14.39 -6.23
N GLY A 134 9.45 13.88 -6.27
CA GLY A 134 8.32 14.32 -5.47
C GLY A 134 8.00 13.31 -4.38
N LEU A 135 6.95 13.58 -3.63
CA LEU A 135 6.45 12.71 -2.58
C LEU A 135 5.00 12.38 -2.84
N VAL A 136 4.66 11.12 -2.59
CA VAL A 136 3.28 10.64 -2.58
C VAL A 136 3.02 9.94 -1.25
N THR A 137 1.75 9.72 -0.90
CA THR A 137 1.44 8.96 0.30
C THR A 137 1.84 7.49 0.14
N LYS A 138 2.32 6.90 1.22
CA LYS A 138 2.72 5.49 1.26
C LYS A 138 1.47 4.61 1.31
N GLY A 139 0.95 4.32 0.14
CA GLY A 139 -0.29 3.57 -0.03
C GLY A 139 -1.50 4.45 -0.38
N TYR A 140 -2.59 3.78 -0.69
CA TYR A 140 -3.86 4.39 -1.09
C TYR A 140 -4.73 4.65 0.14
N GLY A 141 -5.54 5.69 0.12
CA GLY A 141 -6.41 6.05 1.23
C GLY A 141 -5.83 7.16 2.10
N ASP A 142 -6.41 7.35 3.28
CA ASP A 142 -5.96 8.36 4.24
C ASP A 142 -4.76 7.84 5.04
N PRO A 143 -3.54 8.35 4.82
CA PRO A 143 -2.36 7.86 5.52
C PRO A 143 -2.37 8.20 7.02
N ILE A 144 -3.08 9.26 7.41
CA ILE A 144 -3.11 9.76 8.78
C ILE A 144 -4.31 9.20 9.55
N GLY A 145 -5.40 8.85 8.85
CA GLY A 145 -6.62 8.30 9.43
C GLY A 145 -7.50 9.36 10.12
N SER A 146 -7.32 10.64 9.79
CA SER A 146 -8.10 11.76 10.33
C SER A 146 -9.19 12.27 9.40
N GLY A 147 -9.13 11.93 8.12
CA GLY A 147 -9.97 12.50 7.06
C GLY A 147 -9.59 13.93 6.70
N GLU A 148 -8.50 14.45 7.24
CA GLU A 148 -8.07 15.84 7.07
C GLU A 148 -6.74 15.91 6.30
N THR A 149 -6.55 17.02 5.61
CA THR A 149 -5.29 17.31 4.91
C THR A 149 -4.14 17.44 5.89
N PHE A 150 -2.93 17.18 5.41
CA PHE A 150 -1.70 17.29 6.19
C PHE A 150 -0.70 18.22 5.50
N LYS A 151 0.38 18.56 6.19
CA LYS A 151 1.44 19.40 5.62
C LYS A 151 2.79 18.73 5.79
N VAL A 152 3.70 19.05 4.88
CA VAL A 152 5.10 18.62 4.96
C VAL A 152 5.99 19.84 4.87
N GLY A 153 6.82 20.05 5.87
CA GLY A 153 7.78 21.14 5.93
C GLY A 153 9.20 20.61 5.74
N PHE A 154 10.02 21.33 4.99
CA PHE A 154 11.45 21.06 4.87
C PHE A 154 12.23 22.26 5.30
N SER A 155 13.22 22.07 6.16
CA SER A 155 14.12 23.11 6.63
C SER A 155 15.57 22.62 6.66
N LYS A 156 16.53 23.54 6.58
CA LYS A 156 17.95 23.26 6.69
C LYS A 156 18.50 23.77 8.01
N SER A 157 19.08 22.91 8.79
CA SER A 157 19.83 23.27 9.99
C SER A 157 21.28 22.86 9.80
N VAL A 158 22.17 23.82 9.85
CA VAL A 158 23.61 23.63 9.59
C VAL A 158 23.84 22.91 8.27
N ASN A 159 24.12 21.60 8.32
CA ASN A 159 24.46 20.77 7.16
C ASN A 159 23.39 19.70 6.86
N THR A 160 22.23 19.76 7.48
CA THR A 160 21.20 18.74 7.34
C THR A 160 19.89 19.36 6.87
N ILE A 161 19.27 18.77 5.87
CA ILE A 161 17.87 19.07 5.52
C ILE A 161 17.01 18.09 6.29
N PHE A 162 16.08 18.63 7.06
CA PHE A 162 15.08 17.90 7.83
C PHE A 162 13.71 18.01 7.18
N TYR A 163 12.88 17.02 7.43
CA TYR A 163 11.45 17.09 7.14
C TYR A 163 10.63 16.97 8.42
N ASN A 164 9.46 17.57 8.39
CA ASN A 164 8.42 17.41 9.39
C ASN A 164 7.09 17.15 8.67
N ILE A 165 6.33 16.17 9.14
CA ILE A 165 4.97 15.92 8.70
C ILE A 165 4.04 16.41 9.81
N TYR A 166 3.08 17.26 9.46
CA TYR A 166 2.12 17.87 10.37
C TYR A 166 0.71 17.39 10.08
N ASP A 167 -0.08 17.14 11.12
CA ASP A 167 -1.52 16.98 11.01
C ASP A 167 -2.21 18.33 10.69
N ALA A 168 -3.52 18.30 10.55
CA ALA A 168 -4.34 19.50 10.30
C ALA A 168 -4.26 20.53 11.45
N ASN A 169 -3.97 20.08 12.67
CA ASN A 169 -3.84 20.93 13.86
C ASN A 169 -2.42 21.51 14.01
N GLY A 170 -1.48 21.14 13.16
CA GLY A 170 -0.10 21.55 13.22
C GLY A 170 0.78 20.75 14.18
N SER A 171 0.29 19.60 14.67
CA SER A 171 1.10 18.69 15.49
C SER A 171 2.02 17.87 14.61
N ILE A 172 3.27 17.67 15.04
CA ILE A 172 4.24 16.87 14.30
C ILE A 172 3.89 15.39 14.46
N LEU A 173 3.65 14.72 13.35
CA LEU A 173 3.40 13.27 13.26
C LEU A 173 4.68 12.49 13.06
N GLU A 174 5.59 13.02 12.25
CA GLU A 174 6.87 12.40 11.92
C GLU A 174 7.88 13.48 11.60
N SER A 175 9.14 13.24 11.96
CA SER A 175 10.24 14.13 11.62
C SER A 175 11.55 13.35 11.48
N GLY A 176 12.46 13.87 10.67
CA GLY A 176 13.78 13.26 10.54
C GLY A 176 14.67 13.96 9.52
N PRO A 177 15.92 13.51 9.42
CA PRO A 177 16.82 13.99 8.38
C PRO A 177 16.44 13.39 7.03
N VAL A 178 16.50 14.22 5.98
CA VAL A 178 16.39 13.76 4.58
C VAL A 178 17.77 13.59 3.97
N ILE A 179 18.62 14.58 4.18
CA ILE A 179 19.99 14.59 3.63
C ILE A 179 20.93 15.33 4.57
N THR A 180 22.11 14.80 4.78
CA THR A 180 23.16 15.45 5.58
C THR A 180 24.37 15.70 4.69
N TYR A 181 24.82 16.95 4.67
CA TYR A 181 26.09 17.31 4.04
C TYR A 181 27.22 17.06 5.04
N LYS A 182 28.20 16.26 4.68
CA LYS A 182 29.43 16.24 5.45
C LYS A 182 30.24 17.49 5.10
N THR A 183 30.73 18.17 6.11
CA THR A 183 31.63 19.32 5.95
C THR A 183 32.88 18.89 5.15
N LYS A 184 33.43 19.84 4.42
CA LYS A 184 34.67 19.67 3.66
C LYS A 184 35.74 18.99 4.51
N ASP A 185 36.27 17.88 3.99
CA ASP A 185 37.44 17.24 4.58
C ASP A 185 38.73 18.08 4.34
N ALA A 186 39.88 17.58 4.78
CA ALA A 186 41.16 18.24 4.59
C ALA A 186 41.52 18.49 3.12
N GLN A 187 40.87 17.76 2.19
CA GLN A 187 41.02 17.91 0.73
C GLN A 187 39.97 18.84 0.13
N ASN A 188 39.18 19.56 0.96
CA ASN A 188 38.12 20.48 0.54
C ASN A 188 36.94 19.81 -0.18
N LYS A 189 36.74 18.53 0.04
CA LYS A 189 35.68 17.75 -0.57
C LYS A 189 34.41 17.77 0.31
N THR A 190 33.29 18.06 -0.32
CA THR A 190 31.97 17.97 0.33
C THR A 190 31.38 16.60 0.07
N SER A 191 31.00 15.86 1.07
CA SER A 191 30.28 14.61 0.92
C SER A 191 28.85 14.75 1.44
N VAL A 192 27.94 13.95 0.89
CA VAL A 192 26.54 13.89 1.30
C VAL A 192 26.28 12.54 1.98
N ASP A 193 25.59 12.56 3.08
CA ASP A 193 25.12 11.32 3.69
C ASP A 193 23.82 10.86 3.02
N TYR A 194 23.99 10.03 1.99
CA TYR A 194 22.91 9.42 1.25
C TYR A 194 22.14 8.35 2.05
N LEU A 195 22.71 7.86 3.17
CA LEU A 195 22.01 6.92 4.05
C LEU A 195 20.78 7.57 4.67
N ALA A 196 20.83 8.87 5.00
CA ALA A 196 19.68 9.59 5.49
C ALA A 196 18.55 9.60 4.44
N LEU A 197 18.88 9.82 3.16
CA LEU A 197 17.90 9.80 2.07
C LEU A 197 17.31 8.40 1.84
N SER A 198 18.14 7.37 1.86
CA SER A 198 17.69 5.98 1.77
C SER A 198 16.81 5.60 2.95
N ASN A 199 17.19 5.99 4.15
CA ASN A 199 16.43 5.74 5.37
C ASN A 199 15.09 6.48 5.38
N PHE A 200 15.03 7.71 4.88
CA PHE A 200 13.79 8.45 4.71
C PHE A 200 12.79 7.67 3.84
N ALA A 201 13.23 7.21 2.68
CA ALA A 201 12.37 6.44 1.77
C ALA A 201 11.83 5.14 2.41
N SER A 202 12.67 4.45 3.19
CA SER A 202 12.32 3.17 3.81
C SER A 202 11.47 3.34 5.08
N ASN A 203 11.79 4.33 5.90
CA ASN A 203 11.32 4.42 7.29
C ASN A 203 10.12 5.35 7.47
N SER A 204 9.85 6.28 6.54
CA SER A 204 8.64 7.11 6.66
C SER A 204 7.40 6.21 6.71
N ALA A 205 6.54 6.45 7.69
CA ALA A 205 5.27 5.75 7.81
C ALA A 205 4.20 6.30 6.86
N TYR A 206 4.39 7.51 6.36
CA TYR A 206 3.36 8.26 5.64
C TYR A 206 3.68 8.52 4.18
N LEU A 207 4.96 8.70 3.83
CA LEU A 207 5.38 9.18 2.53
C LEU A 207 6.39 8.25 1.87
N GLU A 208 6.36 8.24 0.55
CA GLU A 208 7.37 7.59 -0.28
C GLU A 208 7.82 8.52 -1.41
N PRO A 209 9.10 8.47 -1.81
CA PRO A 209 9.60 9.27 -2.91
C PRO A 209 9.19 8.67 -4.26
N LYS A 210 8.84 9.54 -5.20
CA LYS A 210 8.57 9.20 -6.59
C LYS A 210 9.39 10.10 -7.50
N MET A 211 10.10 9.51 -8.45
CA MET A 211 10.90 10.28 -9.41
C MET A 211 9.99 11.16 -10.27
N VAL A 212 10.39 12.42 -10.44
CA VAL A 212 9.69 13.41 -11.28
C VAL A 212 10.51 13.72 -12.52
N THR A 213 11.78 14.09 -12.33
CA THR A 213 12.71 14.29 -13.43
C THR A 213 13.76 13.19 -13.40
N THR A 214 13.89 12.47 -14.51
CA THR A 214 14.80 11.34 -14.68
C THR A 214 15.79 11.59 -15.81
N THR A 215 16.83 10.80 -15.86
CA THR A 215 17.76 10.69 -16.98
C THR A 215 17.86 9.24 -17.42
N ASP A 216 18.52 8.96 -18.54
CA ASP A 216 18.70 7.58 -19.01
C ASP A 216 19.38 6.66 -18.00
N LYS A 217 20.18 7.23 -17.09
CA LYS A 217 20.93 6.50 -16.05
C LYS A 217 20.25 6.51 -14.69
N ILE A 218 19.37 7.48 -14.42
CA ILE A 218 18.72 7.67 -13.11
C ILE A 218 17.21 7.64 -13.32
N LYS A 219 16.64 6.46 -13.30
CA LYS A 219 15.22 6.21 -13.56
C LYS A 219 14.44 5.87 -12.29
N SER A 220 15.12 5.43 -11.24
CA SER A 220 14.52 5.06 -9.96
C SER A 220 15.15 5.84 -8.81
N PHE A 221 14.52 5.79 -7.65
CA PHE A 221 15.04 6.43 -6.44
C PHE A 221 16.35 5.77 -5.97
N GLU A 222 16.49 4.46 -6.13
CA GLU A 222 17.72 3.72 -5.83
C GLU A 222 18.86 4.17 -6.76
N ASN A 223 18.57 4.40 -8.05
CA ASN A 223 19.54 4.95 -8.97
C ASN A 223 19.96 6.36 -8.58
N LEU A 224 19.04 7.20 -8.07
CA LEU A 224 19.36 8.52 -7.54
C LEU A 224 20.31 8.41 -6.34
N VAL A 225 20.01 7.53 -5.38
CA VAL A 225 20.88 7.30 -4.22
C VAL A 225 22.27 6.83 -4.65
N ALA A 226 22.35 5.89 -5.58
CA ALA A 226 23.62 5.40 -6.14
C ALA A 226 24.40 6.51 -6.87
N TRP A 227 23.71 7.35 -7.64
CA TRP A 227 24.33 8.48 -8.32
C TRP A 227 24.88 9.50 -7.31
N LEU A 228 24.15 9.80 -6.25
CA LEU A 228 24.62 10.69 -5.18
C LEU A 228 25.89 10.13 -4.51
N GLN A 229 26.03 8.82 -4.37
CA GLN A 229 27.24 8.20 -3.84
C GLN A 229 28.47 8.47 -4.69
N THR A 230 28.30 8.51 -6.01
CA THR A 230 29.41 8.61 -6.97
C THR A 230 29.71 10.03 -7.43
N SER A 231 28.72 10.93 -7.39
CA SER A 231 28.81 12.27 -8.00
C SER A 231 29.38 13.35 -7.05
N ILE A 232 29.59 13.03 -5.80
CA ILE A 232 29.84 14.00 -4.72
C ILE A 232 31.26 14.58 -4.73
N ASP A 233 32.18 13.97 -5.48
CA ASP A 233 33.60 14.26 -5.42
C ASP A 233 34.12 15.21 -6.53
N GLN A 234 33.21 15.85 -7.26
CA GLN A 234 33.62 16.72 -8.37
C GLN A 234 33.70 18.18 -7.91
N THR A 235 34.93 18.62 -7.63
CA THR A 235 35.24 20.01 -7.29
C THR A 235 34.87 21.00 -8.39
N GLU A 236 34.78 20.54 -9.63
CA GLU A 236 34.44 21.36 -10.81
C GLU A 236 32.92 21.52 -11.01
N ASN A 237 32.11 20.63 -10.44
CA ASN A 237 30.66 20.63 -10.59
C ASN A 237 29.98 20.38 -9.25
N PRO A 238 29.87 21.39 -8.40
CA PRO A 238 29.29 21.21 -7.07
C PRO A 238 27.84 20.75 -7.17
N LEU A 239 27.47 19.78 -6.31
CA LEU A 239 26.10 19.36 -6.15
C LEU A 239 25.27 20.50 -5.53
N THR A 240 24.20 20.91 -6.20
CA THR A 240 23.20 21.81 -5.65
C THR A 240 21.93 21.04 -5.35
N ILE A 241 21.30 21.37 -4.22
CA ILE A 241 20.05 20.76 -3.77
C ILE A 241 19.03 21.87 -3.51
N GLN A 242 17.92 21.77 -4.20
CA GLN A 242 16.80 22.70 -4.07
C GLN A 242 15.59 21.99 -3.49
N VAL A 243 14.83 22.69 -2.66
CA VAL A 243 13.55 22.25 -2.11
C VAL A 243 12.49 23.25 -2.56
N GLY A 244 11.45 22.76 -3.24
CA GLY A 244 10.41 23.63 -3.80
C GLY A 244 10.97 24.69 -4.77
N GLY A 245 12.01 24.35 -5.54
CA GLY A 245 12.64 25.22 -6.53
C GLY A 245 13.58 26.28 -5.96
N LYS A 246 13.87 26.25 -4.65
CA LYS A 246 14.80 27.20 -4.00
C LYS A 246 15.80 26.43 -3.14
N GLU A 247 16.96 27.03 -2.86
CA GLU A 247 17.88 26.47 -1.88
C GLU A 247 17.21 26.38 -0.51
N ALA A 248 17.39 25.23 0.18
CA ALA A 248 16.83 25.04 1.50
C ALA A 248 17.46 26.00 2.52
N THR A 249 16.64 26.62 3.36
CA THR A 249 17.02 27.56 4.41
C THR A 249 16.55 27.05 5.78
N SER A 250 16.86 27.80 6.83
CA SER A 250 16.35 27.52 8.19
C SER A 250 14.83 27.73 8.30
N THR A 251 14.24 28.53 7.40
CA THR A 251 12.79 28.68 7.33
C THR A 251 12.22 27.48 6.57
N GLU A 252 11.16 26.87 7.09
CA GLU A 252 10.53 25.75 6.44
C GLU A 252 9.89 26.11 5.10
N THR A 253 10.19 25.32 4.08
CA THR A 253 9.44 25.32 2.83
C THR A 253 8.29 24.36 2.99
N MET A 254 7.05 24.89 2.98
CA MET A 254 5.85 24.13 3.25
C MET A 254 5.23 23.58 1.97
N PHE A 255 4.72 22.36 2.08
CA PHE A 255 3.95 21.67 1.06
C PHE A 255 2.61 21.22 1.66
N ASN A 256 1.56 21.24 0.86
CA ASN A 256 0.27 20.71 1.23
C ASN A 256 0.17 19.24 0.78
N GLY A 257 -0.25 18.37 1.67
CA GLY A 257 -0.55 16.98 1.39
C GLY A 257 -2.04 16.79 1.08
N THR A 258 -2.34 16.06 0.01
CA THR A 258 -3.70 15.60 -0.27
C THR A 258 -3.84 14.17 0.19
N LEU A 259 -5.05 13.80 0.61
CA LEU A 259 -5.35 12.41 0.96
C LEU A 259 -5.46 11.56 -0.30
N GLY A 260 -5.05 10.32 -0.19
CA GLY A 260 -5.39 9.30 -1.16
C GLY A 260 -6.84 8.81 -0.98
N THR A 261 -7.25 7.91 -1.84
CA THR A 261 -8.55 7.22 -1.72
C THR A 261 -8.41 5.75 -2.08
N ALA A 262 -9.19 4.92 -1.41
CA ALA A 262 -9.31 3.50 -1.75
C ALA A 262 -10.22 3.26 -2.98
N GLY A 263 -10.77 4.33 -3.55
CA GLY A 263 -11.69 4.25 -4.67
C GLY A 263 -13.11 3.85 -4.27
N ALA A 264 -13.91 3.59 -5.28
CA ALA A 264 -15.27 3.08 -5.13
C ALA A 264 -15.29 1.66 -4.52
N ASP A 265 -16.48 1.09 -4.33
CA ASP A 265 -16.58 -0.31 -3.95
C ASP A 265 -16.01 -1.21 -5.04
N PRO A 266 -15.09 -2.14 -4.72
CA PRO A 266 -14.47 -2.99 -5.72
C PRO A 266 -15.49 -3.90 -6.39
N THR A 267 -15.34 -4.08 -7.69
CA THR A 267 -16.07 -5.08 -8.48
C THR A 267 -15.42 -6.46 -8.38
N ALA A 268 -16.08 -7.48 -8.92
CA ALA A 268 -15.50 -8.82 -8.98
C ALA A 268 -14.17 -8.86 -9.74
N ASP A 269 -14.02 -8.04 -10.79
CA ASP A 269 -12.80 -8.01 -11.60
C ASP A 269 -11.60 -7.44 -10.81
N GLU A 270 -11.82 -6.45 -9.96
CA GLU A 270 -10.78 -5.90 -9.08
C GLU A 270 -10.39 -6.88 -7.97
N TRP A 271 -11.34 -7.67 -7.45
CA TRP A 271 -11.02 -8.78 -6.55
C TRP A 271 -10.18 -9.85 -7.25
N ILE A 272 -10.54 -10.21 -8.49
CA ILE A 272 -9.79 -11.19 -9.29
C ILE A 272 -8.38 -10.67 -9.62
N ALA A 273 -8.25 -9.42 -10.03
CA ALA A 273 -6.94 -8.80 -10.27
C ALA A 273 -6.04 -8.83 -9.02
N SER A 274 -6.64 -8.66 -7.83
CA SER A 274 -5.88 -8.74 -6.57
C SER A 274 -5.42 -10.17 -6.24
N LEU A 275 -6.05 -11.22 -6.78
CA LEU A 275 -5.57 -12.60 -6.65
C LEU A 275 -4.23 -12.81 -7.35
N ASP A 276 -3.97 -12.10 -8.45
CA ASP A 276 -2.71 -12.23 -9.18
C ASP A 276 -1.49 -11.83 -8.35
N LEU A 277 -1.67 -10.91 -7.39
CA LEU A 277 -0.61 -10.49 -6.47
C LEU A 277 -0.18 -11.60 -5.49
N VAL A 278 -1.03 -12.61 -5.28
CA VAL A 278 -0.69 -13.77 -4.43
C VAL A 278 0.40 -14.63 -5.04
N LYS A 279 0.47 -14.68 -6.38
CA LYS A 279 1.39 -15.55 -7.14
C LYS A 279 2.86 -15.27 -6.87
N ASP A 280 3.17 -14.07 -6.41
CA ASP A 280 4.55 -13.66 -6.09
C ASP A 280 5.04 -14.15 -4.73
N TYR A 281 4.16 -14.84 -3.95
CA TYR A 281 4.49 -15.32 -2.62
C TYR A 281 4.55 -16.83 -2.50
N THR A 282 5.69 -17.31 -2.08
CA THR A 282 5.95 -18.75 -1.85
C THR A 282 5.69 -19.20 -0.41
N ASP A 283 5.42 -18.27 0.51
CA ASP A 283 5.19 -18.57 1.93
C ASP A 283 3.71 -18.66 2.32
N ILE A 284 2.80 -18.37 1.38
CA ILE A 284 1.35 -18.45 1.59
C ILE A 284 0.89 -19.89 1.35
N TYR A 285 0.11 -20.43 2.30
CA TYR A 285 -0.50 -21.75 2.20
C TYR A 285 -2.03 -21.70 2.24
N GLN A 286 -2.57 -20.63 2.78
CA GLN A 286 -4.01 -20.45 2.94
C GLN A 286 -4.43 -19.11 2.38
N LEU A 287 -5.50 -19.09 1.61
CA LEU A 287 -6.03 -17.91 0.96
C LEU A 287 -7.52 -17.77 1.25
N SER A 288 -7.97 -16.56 1.56
CA SER A 288 -9.38 -16.22 1.74
C SER A 288 -9.68 -14.81 1.27
N CYS A 289 -10.85 -14.63 0.66
CA CYS A 289 -11.41 -13.30 0.38
C CYS A 289 -12.30 -12.89 1.55
N SER A 290 -11.76 -12.07 2.46
CA SER A 290 -12.43 -11.75 3.72
C SER A 290 -13.68 -10.89 3.52
N HIS A 291 -14.82 -11.37 3.98
CA HIS A 291 -16.13 -10.70 3.93
C HIS A 291 -16.55 -10.22 2.53
N ILE A 292 -16.13 -10.95 1.49
CA ILE A 292 -16.41 -10.61 0.08
C ILE A 292 -17.90 -10.37 -0.18
N HIS A 293 -18.78 -11.10 0.51
CA HIS A 293 -20.24 -10.93 0.41
C HIS A 293 -20.75 -9.57 0.86
N GLN A 294 -19.96 -8.81 1.59
CA GLN A 294 -20.32 -7.46 2.02
C GLN A 294 -19.93 -6.39 1.02
N HIS A 295 -18.95 -6.71 0.19
CA HIS A 295 -18.37 -5.78 -0.77
C HIS A 295 -18.93 -5.93 -2.17
N LEU A 296 -19.35 -7.15 -2.56
CA LEU A 296 -19.94 -7.43 -3.86
C LEU A 296 -21.46 -7.41 -3.83
N LYS A 297 -22.05 -6.83 -4.87
CA LYS A 297 -23.51 -6.56 -4.92
C LYS A 297 -24.36 -7.79 -5.31
N THR A 298 -23.77 -8.79 -5.93
CA THR A 298 -24.49 -9.98 -6.38
C THR A 298 -23.80 -11.28 -6.00
N ASP A 299 -24.59 -12.35 -5.82
CA ASP A 299 -24.04 -13.67 -5.57
C ASP A 299 -23.24 -14.21 -6.74
N GLN A 300 -23.59 -13.77 -7.96
CA GLN A 300 -22.85 -14.15 -9.16
C GLN A 300 -21.46 -13.55 -9.18
N ASP A 301 -21.31 -12.29 -8.74
CA ASP A 301 -20.01 -11.64 -8.62
C ASP A 301 -19.13 -12.35 -7.59
N VAL A 302 -19.70 -12.68 -6.43
CA VAL A 302 -19.00 -13.45 -5.39
C VAL A 302 -18.55 -14.82 -5.93
N LEU A 303 -19.46 -15.52 -6.61
CA LEU A 303 -19.16 -16.82 -7.20
C LEU A 303 -18.07 -16.72 -8.29
N LYS A 304 -18.08 -15.64 -9.09
CA LYS A 304 -17.07 -15.36 -10.10
C LYS A 304 -15.67 -15.29 -9.46
N VAL A 305 -15.53 -14.56 -8.34
CA VAL A 305 -14.25 -14.45 -7.61
C VAL A 305 -13.84 -15.80 -7.02
N HIS A 306 -14.77 -16.53 -6.39
CA HIS A 306 -14.45 -17.84 -5.83
C HIS A 306 -14.03 -18.86 -6.89
N LYS A 307 -14.62 -18.81 -8.08
CA LYS A 307 -14.21 -19.66 -9.21
C LYS A 307 -12.80 -19.32 -9.68
N ALA A 308 -12.49 -18.03 -9.84
CA ALA A 308 -11.15 -17.59 -10.22
C ALA A 308 -10.09 -17.99 -9.18
N ALA A 309 -10.39 -17.84 -7.89
CA ALA A 309 -9.49 -18.27 -6.82
C ALA A 309 -9.29 -19.80 -6.82
N LYS A 310 -10.35 -20.57 -7.05
CA LYS A 310 -10.28 -22.03 -7.18
C LYS A 310 -9.41 -22.44 -8.36
N GLU A 311 -9.61 -21.82 -9.52
CA GLU A 311 -8.83 -22.09 -10.74
C GLU A 311 -7.35 -21.78 -10.50
N MET A 312 -7.03 -20.63 -9.92
CA MET A 312 -5.65 -20.27 -9.55
C MET A 312 -5.02 -21.29 -8.61
N CYS A 313 -5.74 -21.71 -7.56
CA CYS A 313 -5.24 -22.72 -6.63
C CYS A 313 -5.04 -24.10 -7.29
N ALA A 314 -5.89 -24.45 -8.25
CA ALA A 314 -5.76 -25.70 -9.00
C ALA A 314 -4.58 -25.68 -9.97
N GLU A 315 -4.31 -24.53 -10.58
CA GLU A 315 -3.18 -24.32 -11.49
C GLU A 315 -1.83 -24.36 -10.75
N LEU A 316 -1.73 -23.61 -9.64
CA LEU A 316 -0.48 -23.45 -8.90
C LEU A 316 -0.21 -24.60 -7.92
N GLN A 317 -1.26 -25.31 -7.46
CA GLN A 317 -1.20 -26.43 -6.49
C GLN A 317 -0.46 -26.10 -5.16
N GLU A 318 -0.33 -24.82 -4.83
CA GLU A 318 0.43 -24.33 -3.68
C GLU A 318 -0.45 -23.83 -2.55
N TYR A 319 -1.73 -23.46 -2.87
CA TYR A 319 -2.61 -22.80 -1.91
C TYR A 319 -3.87 -23.59 -1.61
N THR A 320 -4.35 -23.49 -0.37
CA THR A 320 -5.68 -23.93 0.03
C THR A 320 -6.60 -22.71 0.11
N TYR A 321 -7.63 -22.68 -0.70
CA TYR A 321 -8.61 -21.58 -0.71
C TYR A 321 -9.79 -21.85 0.20
N TYR A 322 -10.08 -20.94 1.09
CA TYR A 322 -11.23 -20.97 2.00
C TYR A 322 -12.37 -20.13 1.42
N ILE A 323 -13.45 -20.79 1.02
CA ILE A 323 -14.64 -20.14 0.53
C ILE A 323 -15.46 -19.65 1.71
N GLU A 324 -15.75 -18.37 1.73
CA GLU A 324 -16.68 -17.79 2.67
C GLU A 324 -18.11 -18.01 2.18
N VAL A 325 -18.89 -18.75 2.98
CA VAL A 325 -20.29 -19.03 2.69
C VAL A 325 -21.16 -17.90 3.21
N PRO A 326 -22.14 -17.41 2.41
CA PRO A 326 -23.03 -16.35 2.86
C PRO A 326 -23.80 -16.74 4.12
N LYS A 327 -23.93 -15.79 5.06
CA LYS A 327 -24.71 -16.02 6.27
C LYS A 327 -26.17 -16.33 5.92
N TYR A 328 -26.74 -17.25 6.65
CA TYR A 328 -28.08 -17.75 6.46
C TYR A 328 -29.19 -16.70 6.70
N THR A 329 -28.97 -15.75 7.61
CA THR A 329 -30.02 -14.90 8.17
C THR A 329 -29.93 -13.43 7.80
N THR A 330 -28.92 -12.99 7.05
CA THR A 330 -28.72 -11.58 6.76
C THR A 330 -28.90 -11.26 5.29
N HIS A 331 -29.49 -10.11 5.02
CA HIS A 331 -29.57 -9.52 3.70
C HIS A 331 -28.20 -8.95 3.34
N TYR A 332 -27.41 -9.71 2.62
CA TYR A 332 -26.09 -9.29 2.26
C TYR A 332 -26.05 -8.31 1.13
N ILE A 333 -27.07 -8.35 0.31
CA ILE A 333 -27.06 -7.66 -0.96
C ILE A 333 -28.40 -6.99 -1.14
N GLN A 334 -28.35 -5.68 -1.36
CA GLN A 334 -29.54 -4.87 -1.59
C GLN A 334 -30.41 -5.49 -2.70
N GLY A 335 -31.64 -5.84 -2.37
CA GLY A 335 -32.61 -6.38 -3.34
C GLY A 335 -32.68 -7.91 -3.45
N THR A 336 -31.87 -8.67 -2.69
CA THR A 336 -31.98 -10.14 -2.69
C THR A 336 -32.97 -10.63 -1.65
N GLN A 337 -33.66 -11.73 -1.98
CA GLN A 337 -34.54 -12.42 -1.02
C GLN A 337 -33.73 -13.03 0.13
N PRO A 338 -34.32 -13.15 1.35
CA PRO A 338 -33.66 -13.83 2.44
C PRO A 338 -33.20 -15.22 2.02
N ARG A 339 -31.95 -15.56 2.28
CA ARG A 339 -31.40 -16.85 1.94
C ARG A 339 -31.92 -17.92 2.87
N ASN A 340 -32.25 -19.05 2.32
CA ASN A 340 -32.56 -20.26 3.08
C ASN A 340 -31.46 -21.32 2.87
N LYS A 341 -31.48 -22.36 3.68
CA LYS A 341 -30.49 -23.45 3.60
C LYS A 341 -30.38 -24.02 2.19
N GLN A 342 -31.48 -24.19 1.47
CA GLN A 342 -31.48 -24.76 0.13
C GLN A 342 -30.84 -23.83 -0.91
N SER A 343 -31.08 -22.52 -0.82
CA SER A 343 -30.47 -21.56 -1.72
C SER A 343 -28.95 -21.48 -1.53
N ILE A 344 -28.46 -21.61 -0.29
CA ILE A 344 -27.02 -21.67 0.00
C ILE A 344 -26.40 -22.97 -0.57
N ILE A 345 -27.08 -24.12 -0.39
CA ILE A 345 -26.60 -25.39 -0.97
C ILE A 345 -26.56 -25.31 -2.48
N THR A 346 -27.58 -24.74 -3.12
CA THR A 346 -27.58 -24.54 -4.57
C THR A 346 -26.43 -23.65 -5.02
N TRP A 347 -26.17 -22.56 -4.27
CA TRP A 347 -25.07 -21.67 -4.56
C TRP A 347 -23.67 -22.34 -4.43
N ILE A 348 -23.47 -23.17 -3.39
CA ILE A 348 -22.22 -23.90 -3.20
C ILE A 348 -21.97 -24.89 -4.37
N ASN A 349 -23.04 -25.46 -4.93
CA ASN A 349 -22.97 -26.45 -6.00
C ASN A 349 -22.94 -25.86 -7.42
N SER A 350 -23.07 -24.53 -7.54
CA SER A 350 -23.04 -23.84 -8.84
C SER A 350 -21.64 -23.41 -9.26
#